data_70f46238ea74408cebc19d8277450557
#
_entry.id   70f46238ea74408cebc19d8277450557
#
_cell.length_a   1.000
_cell.length_b   1.000
_cell.length_c   1.000
_cell.angle_alpha   90.00
_cell.angle_beta   90.00
_cell.angle_gamma   90.00
#
_symmetry.space_group_name_H-M   'P 1'
#
loop_
_entity.id
_entity.type
_entity.pdbx_description
1 polymer ?
#
loop_
_entity_poly.entity_id
_entity_poly.type
_entity_poly.pdbx_seq_one_letter_code
_entity_poly.pdbx_strand_id
1 'polypeptide(L)'
;MKNITKLLLAALLISSTSCKKYLDVVPAEYSSENDVYNNINLTEQALARLYNALPNELTSPLTAATDETYHHWFDNGEAVDAYKYNLGAWSTNDNPYGNWSGKYQDIRRANIFIKRIDAVPVPLDRESYYAIWKPRYKAEARFLRAQFYFELFKRYGAVPLITSANDVDPQNLEDTQVSRNSVDEVVNFITSECDEIANVLPLVQEAAQTGRITRGAALALKARTLLYAASPLFNGNPLYSNVQNKDGKVLFNRSYDKEKWKRAADAAKAVIDLGIYKLYSPFPDNPVQNYAAQFYTRDYTETILQRILGNSTDIDGNYLPNGAPFKGNGKLTPLQQFVDAYEMKNGYPINQTGSGYTTAGVWSGQLWDGLKFQTVSNISNMYKDRDPRFYASVFFQYDVWRFDATKRPVRLAWYGAGNGITDGWATGKPGTNPWGYNVRKFLSPSYDRNANSGTGTRNFPLFRLAEIYLNYAEAMNEYLDAPDPSVYQYLNLVRNRVAMPNLPILAADNTKAGMRNRIQNERRVELAFESHRFWDVRRWLIAKTVDNVPALGLNARPSAAELSSTGLDVSSEAAGVAVFYKTVVLQNRVFADKHYLMPIPQAEIDKDPNLVQNYGW
;
A
#
# COMPACT_ATOMS: atom_id res chain seq x y z
N MET A 1 -39.06 17.20 69.56
CA MET A 1 -37.84 16.66 68.99
C MET A 1 -37.91 15.14 68.67
N LYS A 2 -38.46 14.26 69.49
CA LYS A 2 -38.51 12.81 69.23
C LYS A 2 -39.32 12.37 67.99
N ASN A 3 -40.27 13.13 67.50
CA ASN A 3 -41.11 12.77 66.34
C ASN A 3 -40.46 13.19 65.00
N ILE A 4 -39.59 14.22 64.99
CA ILE A 4 -38.88 14.66 63.80
C ILE A 4 -37.76 13.70 63.46
N THR A 5 -37.11 13.11 64.48
CA THR A 5 -36.02 12.13 64.28
C THR A 5 -36.56 10.80 63.72
N LYS A 6 -37.80 10.41 64.09
CA LYS A 6 -38.44 9.21 63.51
C LYS A 6 -38.89 9.42 62.06
N LEU A 7 -39.31 10.63 61.69
CA LEU A 7 -39.65 10.96 60.29
C LEU A 7 -38.40 11.01 59.39
N LEU A 8 -37.30 11.53 59.89
CA LEU A 8 -36.00 11.54 59.18
C LEU A 8 -35.43 10.12 58.99
N LEU A 9 -35.58 9.22 60.00
CA LEU A 9 -35.13 7.85 59.89
C LEU A 9 -36.00 7.05 58.91
N ALA A 10 -37.32 7.29 58.84
CA ALA A 10 -38.25 6.66 57.87
C ALA A 10 -37.97 7.18 56.44
N ALA A 11 -37.65 8.45 56.26
CA ALA A 11 -37.27 9.01 54.95
C ALA A 11 -35.92 8.44 54.44
N LEU A 12 -34.97 8.15 55.34
CA LEU A 12 -33.67 7.55 54.99
C LEU A 12 -33.81 6.07 54.57
N LEU A 13 -34.79 5.33 55.12
CA LEU A 13 -35.07 3.94 54.79
C LEU A 13 -35.83 3.75 53.46
N ILE A 14 -36.56 4.78 53.01
CA ILE A 14 -37.25 4.77 51.72
C ILE A 14 -36.31 5.11 50.55
N SER A 15 -35.21 5.84 50.81
CA SER A 15 -34.24 6.18 49.76
C SER A 15 -33.25 5.05 49.41
N SER A 16 -33.28 3.90 50.12
CA SER A 16 -32.40 2.75 49.85
C SER A 16 -32.99 1.70 48.93
N THR A 17 -34.21 1.87 48.43
CA THR A 17 -34.75 1.05 47.31
C THR A 17 -34.34 1.69 45.98
N SER A 18 -33.07 1.80 45.76
CA SER A 18 -32.49 2.18 44.46
C SER A 18 -32.90 1.09 43.45
N CYS A 19 -33.61 1.49 42.43
CA CYS A 19 -34.04 0.64 41.32
C CYS A 19 -32.81 0.00 40.65
N LYS A 20 -32.44 -1.23 41.01
CA LYS A 20 -31.47 -2.03 40.29
C LYS A 20 -31.76 -2.12 38.77
N LYS A 21 -33.04 -2.02 38.38
CA LYS A 21 -33.46 -2.02 36.98
C LYS A 21 -33.05 -0.79 36.14
N TYR A 22 -32.69 0.34 36.77
CA TYR A 22 -32.33 1.55 36.02
C TYR A 22 -30.85 1.53 35.57
N LEU A 23 -30.01 0.71 36.21
CA LEU A 23 -28.61 0.54 35.84
C LEU A 23 -28.39 -0.60 34.82
N ASP A 24 -29.42 -1.43 34.61
CA ASP A 24 -29.39 -2.55 33.63
C ASP A 24 -29.95 -2.16 32.25
N VAL A 25 -30.34 -0.91 32.04
CA VAL A 25 -30.75 -0.43 30.72
C VAL A 25 -29.49 -0.23 29.88
N VAL A 26 -29.16 -1.19 29.06
CA VAL A 26 -28.22 -1.01 27.97
C VAL A 26 -28.74 0.17 27.13
N PRO A 27 -27.95 1.23 26.92
CA PRO A 27 -28.39 2.35 26.10
C PRO A 27 -28.91 1.80 24.76
N ALA A 28 -30.09 2.22 24.35
CA ALA A 28 -30.77 1.76 23.12
C ALA A 28 -29.97 2.02 21.83
N GLU A 29 -28.83 2.69 21.95
CA GLU A 29 -27.92 3.03 20.85
C GLU A 29 -26.88 1.92 20.54
N TYR A 30 -26.73 0.89 21.39
CA TYR A 30 -25.76 -0.18 21.17
C TYR A 30 -26.46 -1.52 21.00
N SER A 31 -26.41 -2.07 19.80
CA SER A 31 -26.83 -3.45 19.55
C SER A 31 -25.85 -4.42 20.25
N SER A 32 -26.38 -5.32 21.08
CA SER A 32 -25.58 -6.40 21.66
C SER A 32 -25.12 -7.38 20.57
N GLU A 33 -24.12 -8.21 20.86
CA GLU A 33 -23.70 -9.28 19.94
C GLU A 33 -24.87 -10.18 19.54
N ASN A 34 -25.76 -10.50 20.49
CA ASN A 34 -26.95 -11.30 20.21
C ASN A 34 -27.93 -10.58 19.26
N ASP A 35 -28.14 -9.29 19.40
CA ASP A 35 -29.01 -8.53 18.49
C ASP A 35 -28.46 -8.57 17.06
N VAL A 36 -27.14 -8.42 16.91
CA VAL A 36 -26.47 -8.48 15.60
C VAL A 36 -26.69 -9.84 14.93
N TYR A 37 -26.49 -10.93 15.65
CA TYR A 37 -26.55 -12.29 15.08
C TYR A 37 -27.94 -12.95 15.18
N ASN A 38 -28.97 -12.24 15.68
CA ASN A 38 -30.37 -12.60 15.54
C ASN A 38 -31.06 -11.83 14.39
N ASN A 39 -30.35 -10.99 13.66
CA ASN A 39 -30.87 -10.21 12.53
C ASN A 39 -29.91 -10.28 11.35
N ILE A 40 -30.37 -10.82 10.23
CA ILE A 40 -29.52 -11.03 9.05
C ILE A 40 -28.99 -9.71 8.46
N ASN A 41 -29.75 -8.62 8.48
CA ASN A 41 -29.32 -7.32 7.97
C ASN A 41 -28.18 -6.73 8.85
N LEU A 42 -28.27 -6.88 10.18
CA LEU A 42 -27.20 -6.46 11.08
C LEU A 42 -25.96 -7.36 10.92
N THR A 43 -26.17 -8.65 10.66
CA THR A 43 -25.08 -9.59 10.36
C THR A 43 -24.36 -9.21 9.05
N GLU A 44 -25.08 -8.82 8.00
CA GLU A 44 -24.47 -8.30 6.76
C GLU A 44 -23.68 -7.02 7.00
N GLN A 45 -24.14 -6.12 7.87
CA GLN A 45 -23.38 -4.92 8.28
C GLN A 45 -22.11 -5.30 9.07
N ALA A 46 -22.17 -6.35 9.92
CA ALA A 46 -20.98 -6.86 10.59
C ALA A 46 -19.93 -7.38 9.58
N LEU A 47 -20.35 -8.05 8.51
CA LEU A 47 -19.46 -8.44 7.42
C LEU A 47 -18.88 -7.22 6.69
N ALA A 48 -19.70 -6.22 6.40
CA ALA A 48 -19.24 -4.97 5.78
C ALA A 48 -18.18 -4.26 6.64
N ARG A 49 -18.30 -4.32 7.97
CA ARG A 49 -17.27 -3.80 8.88
C ARG A 49 -15.94 -4.54 8.74
N LEU A 50 -15.95 -5.87 8.53
CA LEU A 50 -14.71 -6.63 8.26
C LEU A 50 -14.07 -6.19 6.94
N TYR A 51 -14.85 -5.93 5.90
CA TYR A 51 -14.33 -5.35 4.65
C TYR A 51 -13.69 -3.97 4.86
N ASN A 52 -14.26 -3.14 5.73
CA ASN A 52 -13.70 -1.82 6.05
C ASN A 52 -12.35 -1.90 6.77
N ALA A 53 -12.00 -3.03 7.38
CA ALA A 53 -10.71 -3.26 7.99
C ALA A 53 -9.60 -3.72 7.00
N LEU A 54 -9.95 -3.91 5.72
CA LEU A 54 -8.96 -4.11 4.65
C LEU A 54 -8.01 -2.91 4.56
N PRO A 55 -6.74 -3.11 4.18
CA PRO A 55 -5.78 -2.03 4.05
C PRO A 55 -6.29 -0.88 3.17
N ASN A 56 -6.07 0.34 3.64
CA ASN A 56 -6.28 1.57 2.87
C ASN A 56 -4.99 2.38 2.88
N GLU A 57 -4.10 2.02 1.97
CA GLU A 57 -2.76 2.62 1.94
C GLU A 57 -2.67 3.81 0.97
N LEU A 58 -3.75 4.10 0.23
CA LEU A 58 -3.81 5.26 -0.66
C LEU A 58 -3.76 6.59 0.12
N THR A 59 -4.29 6.61 1.34
CA THR A 59 -4.24 7.76 2.25
C THR A 59 -3.09 7.67 3.25
N SER A 60 -2.40 6.53 3.33
CA SER A 60 -1.25 6.33 4.21
C SER A 60 0.04 6.66 3.46
N PRO A 61 0.89 7.55 3.97
CA PRO A 61 2.15 7.89 3.33
C PRO A 61 3.23 6.80 3.52
N LEU A 62 2.88 5.52 3.56
CA LEU A 62 3.84 4.42 3.73
C LEU A 62 4.92 4.43 2.63
N THR A 63 4.57 4.90 1.42
CA THR A 63 5.52 5.12 0.33
C THR A 63 6.60 6.14 0.69
N ALA A 64 6.31 7.09 1.59
CA ALA A 64 7.30 8.05 2.08
C ALA A 64 8.30 7.46 3.10
N ALA A 65 8.03 6.25 3.59
CA ALA A 65 8.98 5.46 4.40
C ALA A 65 9.84 4.53 3.53
N THR A 66 10.01 4.82 2.24
CA THR A 66 10.78 4.06 1.24
C THR A 66 11.57 5.00 0.33
N ASP A 67 12.32 4.40 -0.60
CA ASP A 67 13.02 5.11 -1.67
C ASP A 67 12.11 5.57 -2.83
N GLU A 68 10.76 5.56 -2.66
CA GLU A 68 9.81 6.04 -3.66
C GLU A 68 9.51 7.53 -3.50
N THR A 69 9.14 7.98 -2.28
CA THR A 69 8.70 9.36 -2.07
C THR A 69 9.27 9.97 -0.79
N TYR A 70 9.14 11.30 -0.69
CA TYR A 70 9.36 12.10 0.50
C TYR A 70 8.08 12.86 0.85
N HIS A 71 7.74 12.96 2.13
CA HIS A 71 6.59 13.71 2.60
C HIS A 71 7.03 15.08 3.13
N HIS A 72 6.91 16.12 2.30
CA HIS A 72 7.51 17.42 2.59
C HIS A 72 6.81 18.22 3.72
N TRP A 73 5.64 17.84 4.16
CA TRP A 73 4.96 18.53 5.28
C TRP A 73 5.74 18.44 6.58
N PHE A 74 6.63 17.47 6.71
CA PHE A 74 7.58 17.42 7.81
C PHE A 74 8.45 18.70 7.88
N ASP A 75 8.84 19.26 6.73
CA ASP A 75 9.64 20.50 6.65
C ASP A 75 8.91 21.71 7.23
N ASN A 76 7.60 21.59 7.44
CA ASN A 76 6.73 22.61 8.03
C ASN A 76 6.39 22.31 9.52
N GLY A 77 7.04 21.33 10.15
CA GLY A 77 6.81 20.95 11.54
C GLY A 77 5.64 20.00 11.77
N GLU A 78 5.02 19.47 10.72
CA GLU A 78 3.98 18.46 10.85
C GLU A 78 4.57 17.11 11.32
N ALA A 79 3.87 16.44 12.23
CA ALA A 79 4.23 15.10 12.66
C ALA A 79 3.90 14.09 11.54
N VAL A 80 4.92 13.56 10.89
CA VAL A 80 4.78 12.59 9.80
C VAL A 80 5.36 11.24 10.22
N ASP A 81 4.51 10.23 10.34
CA ASP A 81 4.90 8.88 10.79
C ASP A 81 6.03 8.26 9.96
N ALA A 82 6.01 8.48 8.63
CA ALA A 82 7.07 8.01 7.75
C ALA A 82 8.46 8.53 8.16
N TYR A 83 8.53 9.72 8.76
CA TYR A 83 9.79 10.31 9.19
C TYR A 83 10.46 9.53 10.32
N LYS A 84 9.68 9.01 11.28
CA LYS A 84 10.21 8.13 12.33
C LYS A 84 10.89 6.90 11.75
N TYR A 85 10.27 6.30 10.71
CA TYR A 85 10.84 5.15 10.00
C TYR A 85 12.13 5.52 9.28
N ASN A 86 12.13 6.64 8.56
CA ASN A 86 13.29 7.11 7.80
C ASN A 86 14.49 7.44 8.68
N LEU A 87 14.27 7.90 9.91
CA LEU A 87 15.33 8.20 10.87
C LEU A 87 15.68 7.02 11.80
N GLY A 88 14.99 5.88 11.67
CA GLY A 88 15.15 4.77 12.61
C GLY A 88 14.72 5.10 14.05
N ALA A 89 13.85 6.10 14.23
CA ALA A 89 13.43 6.64 15.53
C ALA A 89 12.15 6.01 16.09
N TRP A 90 11.71 4.87 15.53
CA TRP A 90 10.56 4.11 16.03
C TRP A 90 10.99 3.04 17.02
N SER A 91 10.07 2.58 17.88
CA SER A 91 10.37 1.71 19.01
C SER A 91 9.22 0.76 19.35
N THR A 92 9.41 -0.07 20.38
CA THR A 92 8.38 -0.97 20.94
C THR A 92 7.14 -0.22 21.46
N ASN A 93 7.31 1.03 21.90
CA ASN A 93 6.25 1.87 22.44
C ASN A 93 5.69 2.88 21.41
N ASP A 94 6.41 3.11 20.32
CA ASP A 94 6.02 4.07 19.27
C ASP A 94 6.30 3.48 17.89
N ASN A 95 5.32 2.73 17.38
CA ASN A 95 5.36 2.10 16.07
C ASN A 95 4.09 2.45 15.29
N PRO A 96 4.06 3.60 14.57
CA PRO A 96 2.84 4.10 13.90
C PRO A 96 2.24 3.15 12.87
N TYR A 97 3.05 2.32 12.21
CA TYR A 97 2.57 1.35 11.20
C TYR A 97 2.39 -0.07 11.75
N GLY A 98 2.51 -0.26 13.06
CA GLY A 98 2.42 -1.56 13.72
C GLY A 98 1.05 -2.22 13.55
N ASN A 99 0.03 -1.66 14.16
CA ASN A 99 -1.36 -2.14 14.12
C ASN A 99 -1.59 -3.57 14.65
N TRP A 100 -0.86 -3.95 15.72
CA TRP A 100 -1.03 -5.27 16.37
C TRP A 100 -2.44 -5.44 16.93
N SER A 101 -2.80 -4.62 17.92
CA SER A 101 -4.09 -4.73 18.63
C SER A 101 -5.29 -4.54 17.68
N GLY A 102 -5.18 -3.63 16.71
CA GLY A 102 -6.24 -3.42 15.72
C GLY A 102 -6.50 -4.67 14.88
N LYS A 103 -5.44 -5.38 14.44
CA LYS A 103 -5.60 -6.61 13.65
C LYS A 103 -6.14 -7.77 14.49
N TYR A 104 -5.75 -7.92 15.75
CA TYR A 104 -6.34 -8.94 16.62
C TYR A 104 -7.82 -8.65 16.94
N GLN A 105 -8.23 -7.37 17.07
CA GLN A 105 -9.63 -7.02 17.15
C GLN A 105 -10.42 -7.42 15.90
N ASP A 106 -9.86 -7.19 14.71
CA ASP A 106 -10.49 -7.57 13.45
C ASP A 106 -10.58 -9.11 13.32
N ILE A 107 -9.54 -9.85 13.73
CA ILE A 107 -9.51 -11.32 13.79
C ILE A 107 -10.60 -11.83 14.75
N ARG A 108 -10.72 -11.24 15.94
CA ARG A 108 -11.79 -11.60 16.90
C ARG A 108 -13.17 -11.41 16.28
N ARG A 109 -13.44 -10.26 15.63
CA ARG A 109 -14.70 -10.01 14.93
C ARG A 109 -14.98 -11.05 13.85
N ALA A 110 -13.95 -11.42 13.07
CA ALA A 110 -14.07 -12.46 12.05
C ALA A 110 -14.39 -13.84 12.68
N ASN A 111 -13.71 -14.21 13.78
CA ASN A 111 -13.97 -15.46 14.51
C ASN A 111 -15.41 -15.53 15.02
N ILE A 112 -15.93 -14.45 15.60
CA ILE A 112 -17.33 -14.37 16.06
C ILE A 112 -18.29 -14.53 14.87
N PHE A 113 -18.05 -13.81 13.77
CA PHE A 113 -18.87 -13.91 12.56
C PHE A 113 -18.92 -15.34 12.02
N ILE A 114 -17.76 -15.98 11.86
CA ILE A 114 -17.62 -17.36 11.34
C ILE A 114 -18.38 -18.36 12.23
N LYS A 115 -18.31 -18.18 13.55
CA LYS A 115 -19.02 -19.02 14.53
C LYS A 115 -20.53 -18.87 14.46
N ARG A 116 -21.02 -17.64 14.25
CA ARG A 116 -22.44 -17.29 14.44
C ARG A 116 -23.26 -17.34 13.15
N ILE A 117 -22.69 -17.14 11.97
CA ILE A 117 -23.40 -16.93 10.70
C ILE A 117 -24.38 -18.06 10.35
N ASP A 118 -24.00 -19.31 10.62
CA ASP A 118 -24.81 -20.47 10.24
C ASP A 118 -26.17 -20.48 10.98
N ALA A 119 -26.20 -20.03 12.24
CA ALA A 119 -27.37 -20.01 13.10
C ALA A 119 -28.25 -18.74 12.95
N VAL A 120 -27.82 -17.73 12.18
CA VAL A 120 -28.56 -16.47 12.01
C VAL A 120 -29.92 -16.75 11.35
N PRO A 121 -31.05 -16.33 11.95
CA PRO A 121 -32.38 -16.51 11.34
C PRO A 121 -32.51 -15.68 10.05
N VAL A 122 -33.25 -16.21 9.10
CA VAL A 122 -33.53 -15.55 7.81
C VAL A 122 -35.03 -15.52 7.54
N PRO A 123 -35.53 -14.52 6.80
CA PRO A 123 -36.93 -14.49 6.38
C PRO A 123 -37.31 -15.71 5.54
N LEU A 124 -38.48 -16.29 5.75
CA LEU A 124 -38.94 -17.50 5.06
C LEU A 124 -38.97 -17.33 3.52
N ASP A 125 -39.35 -16.16 3.06
CA ASP A 125 -39.40 -15.82 1.63
C ASP A 125 -37.98 -15.64 1.00
N ARG A 126 -36.91 -15.64 1.81
CA ARG A 126 -35.52 -15.50 1.37
C ARG A 126 -34.63 -16.68 1.74
N GLU A 127 -35.18 -17.78 2.22
CA GLU A 127 -34.38 -18.97 2.62
C GLU A 127 -33.50 -19.50 1.50
N SER A 128 -34.01 -19.64 0.29
CA SER A 128 -33.24 -20.12 -0.87
C SER A 128 -32.09 -19.19 -1.25
N TYR A 129 -32.28 -17.89 -1.11
CA TYR A 129 -31.22 -16.90 -1.29
C TYR A 129 -30.11 -17.10 -0.26
N TYR A 130 -30.46 -17.17 1.02
CA TYR A 130 -29.46 -17.27 2.09
C TYR A 130 -28.84 -18.67 2.21
N ALA A 131 -29.46 -19.72 1.67
CA ALA A 131 -28.83 -21.03 1.51
C ALA A 131 -27.54 -20.95 0.66
N ILE A 132 -27.48 -20.04 -0.32
CA ILE A 132 -26.30 -19.77 -1.15
C ILE A 132 -25.38 -18.76 -0.47
N TRP A 133 -25.93 -17.68 0.10
CA TRP A 133 -25.15 -16.54 0.56
C TRP A 133 -24.49 -16.74 1.93
N LYS A 134 -25.09 -17.44 2.89
CA LYS A 134 -24.46 -17.71 4.18
C LYS A 134 -23.12 -18.46 4.06
N PRO A 135 -23.00 -19.54 3.28
CA PRO A 135 -21.70 -20.17 3.03
C PRO A 135 -20.69 -19.22 2.39
N ARG A 136 -21.12 -18.37 1.45
CA ARG A 136 -20.26 -17.34 0.84
C ARG A 136 -19.83 -16.30 1.86
N TYR A 137 -20.73 -15.76 2.68
CA TYR A 137 -20.40 -14.80 3.75
C TYR A 137 -19.41 -15.38 4.76
N LYS A 138 -19.56 -16.66 5.11
CA LYS A 138 -18.62 -17.38 5.96
C LYS A 138 -17.25 -17.49 5.30
N ALA A 139 -17.18 -17.83 4.02
CA ALA A 139 -15.95 -17.90 3.25
C ALA A 139 -15.27 -16.53 3.12
N GLU A 140 -16.05 -15.45 2.92
CA GLU A 140 -15.52 -14.09 2.89
C GLU A 140 -14.95 -13.67 4.24
N ALA A 141 -15.62 -13.99 5.36
CA ALA A 141 -15.10 -13.71 6.71
C ALA A 141 -13.82 -14.50 6.99
N ARG A 142 -13.71 -15.76 6.52
CA ARG A 142 -12.49 -16.57 6.60
C ARG A 142 -11.36 -15.96 5.76
N PHE A 143 -11.64 -15.49 4.55
CA PHE A 143 -10.67 -14.75 3.75
C PHE A 143 -10.17 -13.51 4.48
N LEU A 144 -11.08 -12.69 5.02
CA LEU A 144 -10.73 -11.46 5.74
C LEU A 144 -9.86 -11.76 6.96
N ARG A 145 -10.15 -12.83 7.72
CA ARG A 145 -9.30 -13.31 8.81
C ARG A 145 -7.91 -13.70 8.31
N ALA A 146 -7.83 -14.46 7.23
CA ALA A 146 -6.55 -14.85 6.61
C ALA A 146 -5.75 -13.61 6.14
N GLN A 147 -6.42 -12.62 5.55
CA GLN A 147 -5.80 -11.34 5.16
C GLN A 147 -5.29 -10.58 6.39
N PHE A 148 -6.02 -10.55 7.51
CA PHE A 148 -5.55 -9.90 8.74
C PHE A 148 -4.33 -10.60 9.33
N TYR A 149 -4.25 -11.93 9.25
CA TYR A 149 -3.05 -12.68 9.60
C TYR A 149 -1.89 -12.42 8.65
N PHE A 150 -2.13 -12.24 7.35
CA PHE A 150 -1.11 -11.80 6.42
C PHE A 150 -0.57 -10.41 6.78
N GLU A 151 -1.45 -9.47 7.20
CA GLU A 151 -1.02 -8.15 7.69
C GLU A 151 -0.13 -8.23 8.94
N LEU A 152 -0.40 -9.17 9.86
CA LEU A 152 0.45 -9.43 11.01
C LEU A 152 1.76 -10.12 10.59
N PHE A 153 1.69 -11.16 9.76
CA PHE A 153 2.84 -11.90 9.25
C PHE A 153 3.87 -10.99 8.58
N LYS A 154 3.46 -10.15 7.63
CA LYS A 154 4.40 -9.28 6.91
C LYS A 154 5.06 -8.24 7.81
N ARG A 155 4.46 -7.89 8.98
CA ARG A 155 4.99 -6.93 9.95
C ARG A 155 5.88 -7.58 11.01
N TYR A 156 5.42 -8.68 11.57
CA TYR A 156 6.00 -9.28 12.79
C TYR A 156 6.62 -10.66 12.57
N GLY A 157 6.38 -11.30 11.43
CA GLY A 157 6.77 -12.68 11.15
C GLY A 157 5.89 -13.67 11.90
N ALA A 158 6.45 -14.33 12.92
CA ALA A 158 5.75 -15.23 13.82
C ALA A 158 4.78 -14.48 14.73
N VAL A 159 3.54 -14.96 14.86
CA VAL A 159 2.48 -14.32 15.68
C VAL A 159 1.57 -15.39 16.29
N PRO A 160 0.87 -15.14 17.39
CA PRO A 160 -0.13 -16.05 17.91
C PRO A 160 -1.28 -16.30 16.93
N LEU A 161 -1.68 -17.55 16.75
CA LEU A 161 -2.86 -17.94 15.97
C LEU A 161 -4.05 -18.13 16.91
N ILE A 162 -5.02 -17.22 16.86
CA ILE A 162 -6.30 -17.27 17.57
C ILE A 162 -7.38 -17.50 16.53
N THR A 163 -7.79 -18.75 16.32
CA THR A 163 -8.59 -19.17 15.17
C THR A 163 -10.07 -19.39 15.49
N SER A 164 -10.42 -19.38 16.77
CA SER A 164 -11.79 -19.55 17.26
C SER A 164 -12.18 -18.40 18.20
N ALA A 165 -13.47 -18.11 18.25
CA ALA A 165 -14.02 -17.16 19.22
C ALA A 165 -13.94 -17.66 20.69
N ASN A 166 -13.64 -18.94 20.88
CA ASN A 166 -13.52 -19.59 22.19
C ASN A 166 -12.08 -19.79 22.63
N ASP A 167 -11.09 -19.52 21.75
CA ASP A 167 -9.67 -19.79 22.05
C ASP A 167 -9.11 -18.91 23.18
N VAL A 168 -9.76 -17.78 23.44
CA VAL A 168 -9.37 -16.85 24.50
C VAL A 168 -10.60 -16.34 25.22
N ASP A 169 -10.74 -16.71 26.49
CA ASP A 169 -11.69 -16.07 27.39
C ASP A 169 -11.05 -14.81 27.99
N PRO A 170 -11.53 -13.61 27.66
CA PRO A 170 -10.95 -12.36 28.16
C PRO A 170 -11.10 -12.18 29.69
N GLN A 171 -11.92 -13.03 30.35
CA GLN A 171 -12.07 -13.06 31.80
C GLN A 171 -11.10 -14.05 32.47
N ASN A 172 -10.50 -14.96 31.70
CA ASN A 172 -9.46 -15.86 32.18
C ASN A 172 -8.07 -15.37 31.74
N LEU A 173 -7.27 -14.91 32.70
CA LEU A 173 -5.95 -14.37 32.40
C LEU A 173 -5.02 -15.42 31.75
N GLU A 174 -5.11 -16.68 32.15
CA GLU A 174 -4.27 -17.75 31.59
C GLU A 174 -4.58 -17.98 30.09
N ASP A 175 -5.85 -17.90 29.68
CA ASP A 175 -6.25 -18.05 28.27
C ASP A 175 -5.74 -16.88 27.40
N THR A 176 -5.46 -15.72 28.02
CA THR A 176 -4.93 -14.55 27.29
C THR A 176 -3.43 -14.60 27.09
N GLN A 177 -2.72 -15.51 27.77
CA GLN A 177 -1.26 -15.68 27.69
C GLN A 177 -0.90 -16.70 26.61
N VAL A 178 -0.69 -16.23 25.38
CA VAL A 178 -0.49 -17.06 24.20
C VAL A 178 0.91 -16.91 23.62
N SER A 179 1.57 -18.03 23.37
CA SER A 179 2.86 -18.05 22.69
C SER A 179 2.71 -17.78 21.20
N ARG A 180 3.76 -17.28 20.57
CA ARG A 180 3.80 -17.06 19.11
C ARG A 180 3.83 -18.41 18.38
N ASN A 181 3.07 -18.52 17.31
CA ASN A 181 3.21 -19.57 16.31
C ASN A 181 4.38 -19.24 15.39
N SER A 182 5.06 -20.26 14.88
CA SER A 182 6.15 -20.08 13.93
C SER A 182 5.67 -19.46 12.62
N VAL A 183 6.58 -18.85 11.86
CA VAL A 183 6.29 -18.32 10.53
C VAL A 183 5.64 -19.38 9.64
N ASP A 184 6.14 -20.61 9.63
CA ASP A 184 5.58 -21.67 8.80
C ASP A 184 4.16 -22.08 9.23
N GLU A 185 3.84 -22.08 10.54
CA GLU A 185 2.47 -22.33 11.02
C GLU A 185 1.51 -21.20 10.59
N VAL A 186 1.93 -19.93 10.70
CA VAL A 186 1.12 -18.80 10.26
C VAL A 186 0.89 -18.83 8.74
N VAL A 187 1.92 -19.13 7.96
CA VAL A 187 1.82 -19.27 6.50
C VAL A 187 0.90 -20.42 6.13
N ASN A 188 1.05 -21.59 6.79
CA ASN A 188 0.19 -22.75 6.54
C ASN A 188 -1.27 -22.46 6.89
N PHE A 189 -1.54 -21.75 7.99
CA PHE A 189 -2.90 -21.33 8.32
C PHE A 189 -3.51 -20.46 7.22
N ILE A 190 -2.81 -19.40 6.79
CA ILE A 190 -3.31 -18.49 5.75
C ILE A 190 -3.58 -19.24 4.44
N THR A 191 -2.64 -20.10 4.03
CA THR A 191 -2.77 -20.82 2.74
C THR A 191 -3.84 -21.89 2.77
N SER A 192 -4.01 -22.63 3.88
CA SER A 192 -5.09 -23.60 4.05
C SER A 192 -6.46 -22.95 4.06
N GLU A 193 -6.62 -21.81 4.77
CA GLU A 193 -7.87 -21.03 4.70
C GLU A 193 -8.20 -20.65 3.25
N CYS A 194 -7.21 -20.16 2.48
CA CYS A 194 -7.43 -19.79 1.08
C CYS A 194 -7.85 -20.99 0.22
N ASP A 195 -7.25 -22.16 0.42
CA ASP A 195 -7.58 -23.37 -0.35
C ASP A 195 -8.99 -23.88 -0.05
N GLU A 196 -9.37 -23.91 1.23
CA GLU A 196 -10.69 -24.39 1.64
C GLU A 196 -11.83 -23.50 1.13
N ILE A 197 -11.64 -22.17 1.14
CA ILE A 197 -12.68 -21.23 0.70
C ILE A 197 -12.72 -21.04 -0.82
N ALA A 198 -11.66 -21.37 -1.55
CA ALA A 198 -11.57 -21.12 -3.00
C ALA A 198 -12.72 -21.76 -3.79
N ASN A 199 -13.18 -22.93 -3.37
CA ASN A 199 -14.28 -23.65 -4.04
C ASN A 199 -15.68 -23.16 -3.61
N VAL A 200 -15.80 -22.43 -2.51
CA VAL A 200 -17.07 -21.83 -2.03
C VAL A 200 -17.27 -20.45 -2.66
N LEU A 201 -16.18 -19.72 -2.88
CA LEU A 201 -16.21 -18.38 -3.46
C LEU A 201 -16.52 -18.44 -4.96
N PRO A 202 -17.32 -17.51 -5.50
CA PRO A 202 -17.62 -17.44 -6.92
C PRO A 202 -16.37 -17.05 -7.72
N LEU A 203 -16.30 -17.50 -8.96
CA LEU A 203 -15.23 -17.10 -9.90
C LEU A 203 -15.35 -15.62 -10.27
N VAL A 204 -16.58 -15.18 -10.55
CA VAL A 204 -16.96 -13.80 -10.87
C VAL A 204 -18.17 -13.44 -10.03
N GLN A 205 -18.21 -12.22 -9.51
CA GLN A 205 -19.37 -11.70 -8.78
C GLN A 205 -20.47 -11.21 -9.73
N GLU A 206 -21.71 -11.34 -9.28
CA GLU A 206 -22.84 -10.68 -9.93
C GLU A 206 -22.69 -9.15 -9.85
N ALA A 207 -23.25 -8.41 -10.79
CA ALA A 207 -23.11 -6.96 -10.87
C ALA A 207 -23.46 -6.22 -9.56
N ALA A 208 -24.51 -6.65 -8.86
CA ALA A 208 -24.94 -6.08 -7.58
C ALA A 208 -23.96 -6.38 -6.42
N GLN A 209 -23.06 -7.34 -6.58
CA GLN A 209 -22.10 -7.81 -5.58
C GLN A 209 -20.65 -7.49 -5.97
N THR A 210 -20.47 -6.62 -6.97
CA THR A 210 -19.17 -6.19 -7.45
C THR A 210 -18.32 -5.62 -6.30
N GLY A 211 -17.05 -6.05 -6.24
CA GLY A 211 -16.10 -5.66 -5.18
C GLY A 211 -16.02 -6.64 -4.01
N ARG A 212 -16.89 -7.66 -3.94
CA ARG A 212 -16.78 -8.73 -2.94
C ARG A 212 -15.70 -9.74 -3.33
N ILE A 213 -15.23 -10.47 -2.34
CA ILE A 213 -14.15 -11.46 -2.47
C ILE A 213 -14.57 -12.58 -3.43
N THR A 214 -13.65 -12.93 -4.33
CA THR A 214 -13.80 -14.00 -5.33
C THR A 214 -12.79 -15.12 -5.08
N ARG A 215 -12.92 -16.25 -5.81
CA ARG A 215 -11.91 -17.31 -5.87
C ARG A 215 -10.53 -16.74 -6.23
N GLY A 216 -10.48 -15.84 -7.20
CA GLY A 216 -9.22 -15.18 -7.61
C GLY A 216 -8.55 -14.42 -6.47
N ALA A 217 -9.33 -13.75 -5.60
CA ALA A 217 -8.77 -13.05 -4.44
C ALA A 217 -8.15 -14.02 -3.42
N ALA A 218 -8.81 -15.16 -3.14
CA ALA A 218 -8.27 -16.19 -2.23
C ALA A 218 -6.94 -16.77 -2.76
N LEU A 219 -6.89 -17.12 -4.05
CA LEU A 219 -5.67 -17.62 -4.69
C LEU A 219 -4.56 -16.56 -4.75
N ALA A 220 -4.90 -15.28 -4.95
CA ALA A 220 -3.93 -14.18 -4.96
C ALA A 220 -3.31 -13.94 -3.58
N LEU A 221 -4.11 -14.01 -2.50
CA LEU A 221 -3.61 -13.94 -1.12
C LEU A 221 -2.65 -15.10 -0.83
N LYS A 222 -3.02 -16.33 -1.23
CA LYS A 222 -2.14 -17.51 -1.12
C LYS A 222 -0.82 -17.29 -1.85
N ALA A 223 -0.86 -16.83 -3.10
CA ALA A 223 0.33 -16.60 -3.91
C ALA A 223 1.26 -15.56 -3.28
N ARG A 224 0.72 -14.42 -2.81
CA ARG A 224 1.50 -13.38 -2.13
C ARG A 224 2.09 -13.88 -0.81
N THR A 225 1.33 -14.64 -0.02
CA THR A 225 1.81 -15.21 1.25
C THR A 225 2.99 -16.15 1.02
N LEU A 226 2.89 -17.05 0.04
CA LEU A 226 3.96 -17.99 -0.28
C LEU A 226 5.19 -17.29 -0.86
N LEU A 227 5.02 -16.25 -1.68
CA LEU A 227 6.14 -15.43 -2.18
C LEU A 227 6.91 -14.78 -1.03
N TYR A 228 6.20 -14.21 -0.06
CA TYR A 228 6.82 -13.61 1.12
C TYR A 228 7.56 -14.67 1.94
N ALA A 229 6.94 -15.82 2.20
CA ALA A 229 7.54 -16.92 2.94
C ALA A 229 8.77 -17.54 2.25
N ALA A 230 8.86 -17.46 0.91
CA ALA A 230 10.01 -17.89 0.13
C ALA A 230 11.16 -16.87 0.14
N SER A 231 10.85 -15.59 0.42
CA SER A 231 11.82 -14.49 0.32
C SER A 231 12.89 -14.55 1.43
N PRO A 232 14.09 -13.97 1.20
CA PRO A 232 15.24 -14.06 2.11
C PRO A 232 14.94 -13.69 3.56
N LEU A 233 14.01 -12.77 3.84
CA LEU A 233 13.65 -12.38 5.21
C LEU A 233 13.12 -13.56 6.03
N PHE A 234 12.35 -14.49 5.41
CA PHE A 234 11.63 -15.58 6.09
C PHE A 234 12.16 -16.97 5.74
N ASN A 235 13.14 -17.07 4.86
CA ASN A 235 13.65 -18.35 4.35
C ASN A 235 15.14 -18.52 4.63
N GLY A 236 15.46 -18.97 5.84
CA GLY A 236 16.84 -19.24 6.27
C GLY A 236 17.62 -17.98 6.64
N ASN A 237 16.96 -16.94 7.15
CA ASN A 237 17.62 -15.70 7.55
C ASN A 237 18.35 -15.87 8.88
N PRO A 238 19.69 -15.71 8.92
CA PRO A 238 20.49 -15.91 10.14
C PRO A 238 20.17 -14.90 11.25
N LEU A 239 19.66 -13.70 10.94
CA LEU A 239 19.29 -12.70 11.96
C LEU A 239 18.18 -13.20 12.91
N TYR A 240 17.31 -14.08 12.43
CA TYR A 240 16.18 -14.61 13.20
C TYR A 240 16.36 -16.05 13.67
N SER A 241 17.52 -16.68 13.41
CA SER A 241 17.77 -18.10 13.72
C SER A 241 17.66 -18.45 15.20
N ASN A 242 17.88 -17.47 16.09
CA ASN A 242 17.83 -17.62 17.54
C ASN A 242 16.53 -17.08 18.17
N VAL A 243 15.57 -16.61 17.35
CA VAL A 243 14.28 -16.16 17.87
C VAL A 243 13.41 -17.39 18.13
N GLN A 244 13.14 -17.65 19.40
CA GLN A 244 12.36 -18.81 19.86
C GLN A 244 11.49 -18.44 21.05
N ASN A 245 10.40 -19.16 21.24
CA ASN A 245 9.56 -19.05 22.44
C ASN A 245 10.30 -19.54 23.69
N LYS A 246 9.76 -19.26 24.87
CA LYS A 246 10.34 -19.67 26.16
C LYS A 246 10.39 -21.20 26.33
N ASP A 247 9.51 -21.93 25.65
CA ASP A 247 9.50 -23.41 25.59
C ASP A 247 10.52 -23.98 24.60
N GLY A 248 11.33 -23.16 23.95
CA GLY A 248 12.33 -23.53 22.96
C GLY A 248 11.81 -23.71 21.53
N LYS A 249 10.52 -23.48 21.28
CA LYS A 249 9.96 -23.55 19.92
C LYS A 249 10.58 -22.48 19.01
N VAL A 250 11.20 -22.94 17.91
CA VAL A 250 11.83 -22.07 16.90
C VAL A 250 10.74 -21.34 16.10
N LEU A 251 10.87 -20.03 15.97
CA LEU A 251 9.87 -19.18 15.33
C LEU A 251 10.13 -18.90 13.85
N PHE A 252 11.38 -18.97 13.42
CA PHE A 252 11.79 -18.74 12.04
C PHE A 252 12.59 -19.92 11.50
N ASN A 253 12.36 -20.32 10.26
CA ASN A 253 13.12 -21.39 9.63
C ASN A 253 14.62 -21.03 9.57
N ARG A 254 15.47 -21.92 10.10
CA ARG A 254 16.92 -21.74 10.16
C ARG A 254 17.63 -22.07 8.84
N SER A 255 17.00 -22.87 8.00
CA SER A 255 17.58 -23.36 6.75
C SER A 255 16.85 -22.79 5.54
N TYR A 256 17.61 -22.45 4.50
CA TYR A 256 17.05 -22.08 3.21
C TYR A 256 16.37 -23.30 2.57
N ASP A 257 15.13 -23.09 2.12
CA ASP A 257 14.34 -24.07 1.37
C ASP A 257 14.00 -23.52 -0.03
N LYS A 258 14.65 -24.05 -1.05
CA LYS A 258 14.46 -23.66 -2.46
C LYS A 258 13.02 -23.95 -2.93
N GLU A 259 12.38 -25.02 -2.40
CA GLU A 259 11.04 -25.43 -2.81
C GLU A 259 9.95 -24.42 -2.37
N LYS A 260 10.22 -23.55 -1.42
CA LYS A 260 9.31 -22.43 -1.10
C LYS A 260 9.04 -21.55 -2.33
N TRP A 261 10.06 -21.31 -3.16
CA TRP A 261 9.91 -20.55 -4.40
C TRP A 261 9.05 -21.28 -5.43
N LYS A 262 9.22 -22.60 -5.58
CA LYS A 262 8.37 -23.39 -6.48
C LYS A 262 6.91 -23.32 -6.04
N ARG A 263 6.62 -23.48 -4.74
CA ARG A 263 5.25 -23.35 -4.20
C ARG A 263 4.66 -21.96 -4.45
N ALA A 264 5.47 -20.90 -4.35
CA ALA A 264 5.04 -19.53 -4.66
C ALA A 264 4.71 -19.36 -6.15
N ALA A 265 5.55 -19.92 -7.05
CA ALA A 265 5.30 -19.89 -8.47
C ALA A 265 4.01 -20.65 -8.83
N ASP A 266 3.82 -21.85 -8.29
CA ASP A 266 2.61 -22.65 -8.55
C ASP A 266 1.34 -21.95 -8.07
N ALA A 267 1.39 -21.27 -6.93
CA ALA A 267 0.26 -20.50 -6.41
C ALA A 267 -0.05 -19.27 -7.29
N ALA A 268 0.96 -18.57 -7.79
CA ALA A 268 0.76 -17.49 -8.75
C ALA A 268 0.20 -18.02 -10.08
N LYS A 269 0.70 -19.17 -10.55
CA LYS A 269 0.20 -19.83 -11.76
C LYS A 269 -1.27 -20.22 -11.63
N ALA A 270 -1.72 -20.68 -10.47
CA ALA A 270 -3.12 -21.02 -10.22
C ALA A 270 -4.07 -19.82 -10.42
N VAL A 271 -3.63 -18.59 -10.08
CA VAL A 271 -4.41 -17.37 -10.40
C VAL A 271 -4.44 -17.11 -11.91
N ILE A 272 -3.29 -17.24 -12.56
CA ILE A 272 -3.15 -17.03 -14.02
C ILE A 272 -4.05 -18.01 -14.78
N ASP A 273 -4.08 -19.27 -14.37
CA ASP A 273 -4.83 -20.34 -15.02
C ASP A 273 -6.35 -20.25 -14.88
N LEU A 274 -6.85 -19.34 -14.01
CA LEU A 274 -8.28 -19.00 -14.04
C LEU A 274 -8.71 -18.41 -15.39
N GLY A 275 -7.79 -17.77 -16.13
CA GLY A 275 -8.02 -17.27 -17.50
C GLY A 275 -9.00 -16.11 -17.63
N ILE A 276 -9.51 -15.59 -16.50
CA ILE A 276 -10.55 -14.53 -16.47
C ILE A 276 -9.98 -13.12 -16.36
N TYR A 277 -8.74 -12.98 -15.90
CA TYR A 277 -8.09 -11.68 -15.76
C TYR A 277 -7.19 -11.39 -16.97
N LYS A 278 -7.12 -10.11 -17.37
CA LYS A 278 -6.25 -9.62 -18.45
C LYS A 278 -5.66 -8.28 -18.02
N LEU A 279 -4.44 -7.96 -18.47
CA LEU A 279 -3.88 -6.63 -18.25
C LEU A 279 -4.77 -5.56 -18.90
N TYR A 280 -5.00 -4.49 -18.18
CA TYR A 280 -5.84 -3.39 -18.65
C TYR A 280 -5.12 -2.60 -19.76
N SER A 281 -5.61 -2.72 -21.00
CA SER A 281 -4.99 -2.11 -22.18
C SER A 281 -6.00 -1.75 -23.30
N PRO A 282 -7.07 -1.00 -23.00
CA PRO A 282 -8.11 -0.69 -23.98
C PRO A 282 -7.71 0.42 -24.96
N PHE A 283 -6.54 1.07 -24.80
CA PHE A 283 -6.08 2.22 -25.60
C PHE A 283 -4.82 1.84 -26.38
N PRO A 284 -4.92 1.23 -27.58
CA PRO A 284 -3.76 0.70 -28.31
C PRO A 284 -2.72 1.76 -28.65
N ASP A 285 -3.14 3.00 -28.90
CA ASP A 285 -2.26 4.10 -29.29
C ASP A 285 -1.77 4.96 -28.09
N ASN A 286 -2.17 4.58 -26.86
CA ASN A 286 -1.81 5.35 -25.67
C ASN A 286 -1.37 4.48 -24.50
N PRO A 287 -0.10 4.04 -24.48
CA PRO A 287 0.45 3.21 -23.41
C PRO A 287 0.45 3.92 -22.04
N VAL A 288 0.53 5.25 -21.98
CA VAL A 288 0.42 6.03 -20.74
C VAL A 288 -0.99 5.87 -20.14
N GLN A 289 -2.02 6.00 -20.98
CA GLN A 289 -3.40 5.86 -20.57
C GLN A 289 -3.75 4.42 -20.16
N ASN A 290 -3.21 3.41 -20.86
CA ASN A 290 -3.39 2.01 -20.49
C ASN A 290 -2.94 1.73 -19.04
N TYR A 291 -1.84 2.33 -18.62
CA TYR A 291 -1.39 2.19 -17.25
C TYR A 291 -2.21 3.03 -16.27
N ALA A 292 -2.45 4.31 -16.59
CA ALA A 292 -3.07 5.26 -15.66
C ALA A 292 -4.54 4.96 -15.38
N ALA A 293 -5.32 4.58 -16.42
CA ALA A 293 -6.78 4.54 -16.34
C ALA A 293 -7.32 3.46 -15.40
N GLN A 294 -6.61 2.36 -15.19
CA GLN A 294 -7.03 1.32 -14.25
C GLN A 294 -7.21 1.81 -12.80
N PHE A 295 -6.55 2.90 -12.40
CA PHE A 295 -6.60 3.43 -11.04
C PHE A 295 -7.75 4.40 -10.77
N TYR A 296 -8.46 4.83 -11.81
CA TYR A 296 -9.61 5.74 -11.70
C TYR A 296 -10.85 5.28 -12.48
N THR A 297 -10.81 4.06 -13.01
CA THR A 297 -11.99 3.38 -13.59
C THR A 297 -12.43 2.23 -12.70
N ARG A 298 -13.71 1.90 -12.71
CA ARG A 298 -14.25 0.71 -12.02
C ARG A 298 -14.21 -0.50 -12.95
N ASP A 299 -13.02 -0.81 -13.45
CA ASP A 299 -12.79 -1.97 -14.31
C ASP A 299 -12.14 -3.10 -13.51
N TYR A 300 -12.67 -4.32 -13.65
CA TYR A 300 -12.17 -5.53 -13.00
C TYR A 300 -11.46 -6.47 -13.97
N THR A 301 -11.10 -5.99 -15.16
CA THR A 301 -10.38 -6.79 -16.15
C THR A 301 -9.02 -7.23 -15.61
N GLU A 302 -8.27 -6.31 -14.99
CA GLU A 302 -6.99 -6.60 -14.35
C GLU A 302 -7.11 -6.74 -12.83
N THR A 303 -8.02 -6.01 -12.21
CA THR A 303 -8.15 -5.92 -10.76
C THR A 303 -8.83 -7.18 -10.21
N ILE A 304 -8.15 -7.87 -9.30
CA ILE A 304 -8.65 -9.09 -8.62
C ILE A 304 -9.43 -8.73 -7.36
N LEU A 305 -8.88 -7.83 -6.55
CA LEU A 305 -9.53 -7.27 -5.37
C LEU A 305 -9.06 -5.83 -5.17
N GLN A 306 -10.00 -4.93 -4.90
CA GLN A 306 -9.70 -3.53 -4.61
C GLN A 306 -10.53 -3.00 -3.46
N ARG A 307 -10.03 -1.97 -2.81
CA ARG A 307 -10.82 -1.14 -1.91
C ARG A 307 -11.40 0.03 -2.71
N ILE A 308 -12.72 0.13 -2.70
CA ILE A 308 -13.44 1.24 -3.35
C ILE A 308 -13.53 2.38 -2.33
N LEU A 309 -12.95 3.54 -2.66
CA LEU A 309 -12.87 4.69 -1.76
C LEU A 309 -13.94 5.77 -2.04
N GLY A 310 -14.87 5.52 -2.95
CA GLY A 310 -15.88 6.51 -3.32
C GLY A 310 -15.28 7.79 -3.92
N ASN A 311 -16.01 8.90 -3.83
CA ASN A 311 -15.54 10.22 -4.25
C ASN A 311 -14.68 10.82 -3.14
N SER A 312 -13.35 10.74 -3.28
CA SER A 312 -12.40 11.34 -2.36
C SER A 312 -11.64 12.46 -3.06
N THR A 313 -11.75 13.68 -2.54
CA THR A 313 -10.97 14.85 -3.00
C THR A 313 -9.62 14.95 -2.31
N ASP A 314 -9.39 14.14 -1.28
CA ASP A 314 -8.16 14.19 -0.47
C ASP A 314 -6.93 13.78 -1.28
N ILE A 315 -7.09 12.79 -2.17
CA ILE A 315 -6.00 12.34 -3.04
C ILE A 315 -5.58 13.45 -3.99
N ASP A 316 -6.55 14.09 -4.65
CA ASP A 316 -6.28 15.23 -5.53
C ASP A 316 -5.63 16.38 -4.75
N GLY A 317 -6.10 16.64 -3.52
CA GLY A 317 -5.49 17.62 -2.63
C GLY A 317 -4.05 17.29 -2.27
N ASN A 318 -3.74 16.02 -2.01
CA ASN A 318 -2.43 15.61 -1.56
C ASN A 318 -1.40 15.44 -2.70
N TYR A 319 -1.85 15.11 -3.91
CA TYR A 319 -0.98 14.71 -5.01
C TYR A 319 -0.82 15.80 -6.08
N LEU A 320 -1.87 16.57 -6.42
CA LEU A 320 -1.77 17.65 -7.39
C LEU A 320 -0.77 18.73 -6.95
N PRO A 321 -0.05 19.34 -7.91
CA PRO A 321 0.77 20.51 -7.65
C PRO A 321 -0.02 21.65 -6.99
N ASN A 322 0.66 22.55 -6.28
CA ASN A 322 0.03 23.59 -5.44
C ASN A 322 -0.60 24.74 -6.25
N GLY A 323 -0.07 25.06 -7.39
CA GLY A 323 -0.40 26.28 -8.14
C GLY A 323 -1.89 26.47 -8.42
N ALA A 324 -2.26 27.70 -8.74
CA ALA A 324 -3.64 28.14 -8.97
C ALA A 324 -4.43 27.25 -9.95
N PRO A 325 -3.86 26.72 -11.06
CA PRO A 325 -4.61 25.83 -11.95
C PRO A 325 -4.95 24.47 -11.36
N PHE A 326 -4.21 24.02 -10.32
CA PHE A 326 -4.29 22.65 -9.79
C PHE A 326 -4.90 22.59 -8.40
N LYS A 327 -4.67 23.60 -7.56
CA LYS A 327 -5.16 23.71 -6.17
C LYS A 327 -4.82 22.48 -5.28
N GLY A 328 -3.71 21.80 -5.57
CA GLY A 328 -3.19 20.73 -4.73
C GLY A 328 -2.31 21.24 -3.59
N ASN A 329 -1.84 20.31 -2.77
CA ASN A 329 -0.85 20.55 -1.71
C ASN A 329 0.49 19.88 -2.02
N GLY A 330 0.53 18.97 -3.00
CA GLY A 330 1.73 18.26 -3.44
C GLY A 330 2.48 17.53 -2.33
N LYS A 331 1.79 16.93 -1.34
CA LYS A 331 2.40 16.39 -0.12
C LYS A 331 3.50 15.37 -0.34
N LEU A 332 3.34 14.52 -1.36
CA LEU A 332 4.29 13.46 -1.68
C LEU A 332 5.11 13.84 -2.91
N THR A 333 6.43 13.89 -2.68
CA THR A 333 7.42 14.13 -3.72
C THR A 333 8.07 12.82 -4.12
N PRO A 334 7.92 12.33 -5.34
CA PRO A 334 8.77 11.28 -5.89
C PRO A 334 10.25 11.65 -5.74
N LEU A 335 11.05 10.73 -5.21
CA LEU A 335 12.49 10.92 -5.06
C LEU A 335 13.21 10.84 -6.41
N GLN A 336 14.35 11.52 -6.55
CA GLN A 336 15.17 11.43 -7.76
C GLN A 336 15.59 9.98 -8.03
N GLN A 337 15.95 9.22 -7.00
CA GLN A 337 16.30 7.79 -7.14
C GLN A 337 15.13 6.94 -7.67
N PHE A 338 13.89 7.34 -7.38
CA PHE A 338 12.72 6.67 -7.93
C PHE A 338 12.49 7.08 -9.38
N VAL A 339 12.63 8.36 -9.71
CA VAL A 339 12.55 8.86 -11.09
C VAL A 339 13.61 8.21 -11.98
N ASP A 340 14.81 7.99 -11.45
CA ASP A 340 15.91 7.34 -12.15
C ASP A 340 15.68 5.83 -12.37
N ALA A 341 14.79 5.19 -11.61
CA ALA A 341 14.43 3.79 -11.79
C ALA A 341 13.64 3.50 -13.08
N TYR A 342 12.95 4.51 -13.63
CA TYR A 342 12.29 4.37 -14.92
C TYR A 342 13.32 4.25 -16.03
N GLU A 343 13.22 3.19 -16.82
CA GLU A 343 14.10 2.96 -17.97
C GLU A 343 13.83 3.97 -19.10
N MET A 344 14.69 3.96 -20.09
CA MET A 344 14.44 4.62 -21.37
C MET A 344 13.46 3.78 -22.19
N LYS A 345 12.74 4.38 -23.13
CA LYS A 345 11.78 3.71 -24.03
C LYS A 345 12.40 2.53 -24.79
N ASN A 346 13.70 2.53 -25.01
CA ASN A 346 14.44 1.39 -25.60
C ASN A 346 14.73 0.26 -24.61
N GLY A 347 14.27 0.36 -23.36
CA GLY A 347 14.39 -0.66 -22.31
C GLY A 347 15.75 -0.69 -21.60
N TYR A 348 16.61 0.28 -21.84
CA TYR A 348 17.88 0.41 -21.13
C TYR A 348 17.70 1.23 -19.84
N PRO A 349 18.31 0.82 -18.72
CA PRO A 349 18.49 1.70 -17.56
C PRO A 349 19.20 3.00 -17.96
N ILE A 350 18.89 4.12 -17.33
CA ILE A 350 19.42 5.45 -17.69
C ILE A 350 20.96 5.52 -17.62
N ASN A 351 21.57 4.78 -16.72
CA ASN A 351 23.02 4.73 -16.51
C ASN A 351 23.74 3.71 -17.42
N GLN A 352 23.01 2.99 -18.27
CA GLN A 352 23.57 1.99 -19.17
C GLN A 352 24.08 2.64 -20.47
N THR A 353 25.26 2.25 -20.92
CA THR A 353 25.77 2.66 -22.24
C THR A 353 24.77 2.24 -23.33
N GLY A 354 24.42 3.15 -24.24
CA GLY A 354 23.41 2.93 -25.27
C GLY A 354 21.97 3.29 -24.86
N SER A 355 21.75 3.73 -23.62
CA SER A 355 20.43 4.17 -23.17
C SER A 355 19.91 5.39 -23.92
N GLY A 356 20.80 6.29 -24.34
CA GLY A 356 20.45 7.58 -24.94
C GLY A 356 20.01 8.64 -23.92
N TYR A 357 20.11 8.34 -22.61
CA TYR A 357 19.78 9.31 -21.56
C TYR A 357 20.76 10.48 -21.53
N THR A 358 20.21 11.68 -21.41
CA THR A 358 20.99 12.91 -21.19
C THR A 358 20.20 13.92 -20.36
N THR A 359 20.91 14.69 -19.55
CA THR A 359 20.35 15.83 -18.81
C THR A 359 20.58 17.15 -19.54
N ALA A 360 21.39 17.14 -20.61
CA ALA A 360 21.73 18.35 -21.37
C ALA A 360 20.66 18.67 -22.42
N GLY A 361 20.28 19.94 -22.50
CA GLY A 361 19.37 20.47 -23.50
C GLY A 361 17.89 20.18 -23.22
N VAL A 362 17.06 20.61 -24.15
CA VAL A 362 15.60 20.50 -24.08
C VAL A 362 15.01 19.88 -25.35
N TRP A 363 13.80 19.37 -25.27
CA TRP A 363 13.06 18.82 -26.39
C TRP A 363 11.66 19.43 -26.49
N SER A 364 11.03 19.26 -27.63
CA SER A 364 9.62 19.57 -27.90
C SER A 364 8.94 18.35 -28.48
N GLY A 365 7.67 18.13 -28.14
CA GLY A 365 6.93 16.96 -28.58
C GLY A 365 5.52 16.94 -28.04
N GLN A 366 4.99 15.75 -27.77
CA GLN A 366 3.64 15.58 -27.24
C GLN A 366 3.66 14.85 -25.89
N LEU A 367 2.85 15.33 -24.95
CA LEU A 367 2.58 14.69 -23.66
C LEU A 367 1.08 14.47 -23.49
N TRP A 368 0.73 13.36 -22.80
CA TRP A 368 -0.65 13.05 -22.43
C TRP A 368 -1.07 13.85 -21.20
N ASP A 369 -2.12 14.70 -21.32
CA ASP A 369 -2.58 15.57 -20.24
C ASP A 369 -3.65 14.92 -19.32
N GLY A 370 -3.93 13.66 -19.53
CA GLY A 370 -5.02 12.92 -18.87
C GLY A 370 -6.26 12.73 -19.77
N LEU A 371 -6.47 13.61 -20.74
CA LEU A 371 -7.61 13.60 -21.66
C LEU A 371 -7.20 13.46 -23.12
N LYS A 372 -6.13 14.14 -23.53
CA LYS A 372 -5.62 14.19 -24.91
C LYS A 372 -4.12 14.48 -24.93
N PHE A 373 -3.49 14.27 -26.08
CA PHE A 373 -2.12 14.69 -26.33
C PHE A 373 -2.04 16.21 -26.55
N GLN A 374 -1.04 16.83 -25.92
CA GLN A 374 -0.75 18.26 -26.00
C GLN A 374 0.65 18.46 -26.54
N THR A 375 0.82 19.43 -27.42
CA THR A 375 2.14 19.89 -27.87
C THR A 375 2.81 20.67 -26.74
N VAL A 376 4.03 20.28 -26.39
CA VAL A 376 4.85 20.88 -25.34
C VAL A 376 6.23 21.27 -25.91
N SER A 377 6.89 22.22 -25.23
CA SER A 377 8.22 22.70 -25.61
C SER A 377 9.06 22.98 -24.36
N ASN A 378 10.36 23.10 -24.56
CA ASN A 378 11.34 23.43 -23.51
C ASN A 378 11.39 22.43 -22.35
N ILE A 379 11.00 21.17 -22.59
CA ILE A 379 11.11 20.09 -21.61
C ILE A 379 12.57 19.63 -21.54
N SER A 380 13.11 19.45 -20.32
CA SER A 380 14.47 18.89 -20.15
C SER A 380 14.58 17.52 -20.81
N ASN A 381 15.71 17.27 -21.49
CA ASN A 381 15.99 15.97 -22.11
C ASN A 381 16.05 14.81 -21.10
N MET A 382 16.23 15.06 -19.81
CA MET A 382 16.16 14.03 -18.77
C MET A 382 14.80 13.32 -18.70
N TYR A 383 13.75 13.93 -19.23
CA TYR A 383 12.40 13.38 -19.28
C TYR A 383 11.99 12.85 -20.66
N LYS A 384 12.89 12.96 -21.66
CA LYS A 384 12.63 12.52 -23.02
C LYS A 384 12.73 10.98 -23.13
N ASP A 385 11.82 10.39 -23.92
CA ASP A 385 11.86 8.97 -24.27
C ASP A 385 12.03 8.02 -23.06
N ARG A 386 11.34 8.33 -21.95
CA ARG A 386 11.29 7.47 -20.75
C ARG A 386 10.20 6.39 -20.89
N ASP A 387 10.25 5.37 -20.03
CA ASP A 387 9.18 4.41 -19.82
C ASP A 387 7.83 5.14 -19.73
N PRO A 388 6.79 4.76 -20.49
CA PRO A 388 5.48 5.41 -20.46
C PRO A 388 4.85 5.53 -19.06
N ARG A 389 5.17 4.62 -18.14
CA ARG A 389 4.70 4.67 -16.75
C ARG A 389 5.25 5.86 -15.96
N PHE A 390 6.40 6.40 -16.35
CA PHE A 390 6.92 7.66 -15.79
C PHE A 390 5.92 8.79 -15.98
N TYR A 391 5.45 9.00 -17.21
CA TYR A 391 4.49 10.06 -17.53
C TYR A 391 3.10 9.84 -16.92
N ALA A 392 2.78 8.61 -16.56
CA ALA A 392 1.53 8.28 -15.87
C ALA A 392 1.63 8.48 -14.34
N SER A 393 2.84 8.46 -13.78
CA SER A 393 3.06 8.35 -12.33
C SER A 393 3.62 9.60 -11.68
N VAL A 394 4.32 10.47 -12.43
CA VAL A 394 5.11 11.59 -11.91
C VAL A 394 4.83 12.87 -12.66
N PHE A 395 4.50 13.95 -11.93
CA PHE A 395 4.55 15.30 -12.47
C PHE A 395 5.98 15.85 -12.41
N PHE A 396 6.38 16.51 -13.48
CA PHE A 396 7.69 17.13 -13.63
C PHE A 396 7.59 18.54 -14.21
N GLN A 397 8.69 19.27 -14.27
CA GLN A 397 8.73 20.64 -14.81
C GLN A 397 8.26 20.68 -16.25
N TYR A 398 7.24 21.51 -16.53
CA TYR A 398 6.54 21.68 -17.80
C TYR A 398 5.68 20.50 -18.27
N ASP A 399 5.36 19.54 -17.37
CA ASP A 399 4.32 18.55 -17.63
C ASP A 399 2.95 19.21 -17.82
N VAL A 400 1.98 18.47 -18.36
CA VAL A 400 0.63 18.95 -18.66
C VAL A 400 -0.43 18.09 -17.96
N TRP A 401 -1.46 18.76 -17.40
CA TRP A 401 -2.60 18.08 -16.79
C TRP A 401 -3.89 18.82 -17.11
N ARG A 402 -4.85 18.13 -17.77
CA ARG A 402 -6.13 18.74 -18.21
C ARG A 402 -5.91 20.10 -18.88
N PHE A 403 -4.95 20.16 -19.78
CA PHE A 403 -4.45 21.38 -20.38
C PHE A 403 -5.50 22.00 -21.32
N ASP A 404 -5.85 23.26 -21.09
CA ASP A 404 -6.76 24.03 -21.90
C ASP A 404 -6.30 25.50 -21.96
N ALA A 405 -7.09 26.37 -22.61
CA ALA A 405 -6.74 27.77 -22.73
C ALA A 405 -6.62 28.53 -21.39
N THR A 406 -7.15 27.95 -20.30
CA THR A 406 -7.12 28.55 -18.95
C THR A 406 -6.00 27.99 -18.09
N LYS A 407 -5.34 26.90 -18.53
CA LYS A 407 -4.30 26.21 -17.79
C LYS A 407 -2.97 26.25 -18.54
N ARG A 408 -1.90 26.42 -17.79
CA ARG A 408 -0.53 26.41 -18.26
C ARG A 408 0.15 25.09 -17.90
N PRO A 409 1.31 24.76 -18.51
CA PRO A 409 2.15 23.65 -18.05
C PRO A 409 2.52 23.80 -16.57
N VAL A 410 2.77 22.66 -15.91
CA VAL A 410 3.23 22.59 -14.51
C VAL A 410 4.58 23.31 -14.35
N ARG A 411 4.69 24.21 -13.39
CA ARG A 411 5.91 24.99 -13.11
C ARG A 411 6.39 24.70 -11.70
N LEU A 412 7.34 23.81 -11.55
CA LEU A 412 7.88 23.37 -10.25
C LEU A 412 9.12 24.17 -9.85
N ALA A 413 9.87 24.71 -10.80
CA ALA A 413 11.00 25.60 -10.52
C ALA A 413 10.52 26.89 -9.89
N TRP A 414 11.15 27.28 -8.76
CA TRP A 414 10.87 28.57 -8.13
C TRP A 414 11.57 29.71 -8.86
N TYR A 415 10.87 30.84 -9.01
CA TYR A 415 11.44 32.07 -9.51
C TYR A 415 10.66 33.30 -9.00
N GLY A 416 11.36 34.40 -8.81
CA GLY A 416 10.78 35.70 -8.47
C GLY A 416 10.56 35.92 -6.97
N ALA A 417 11.08 37.04 -6.45
CA ALA A 417 10.79 37.51 -5.11
C ALA A 417 9.35 38.04 -5.05
N GLY A 418 8.46 37.34 -4.34
CA GLY A 418 7.15 37.86 -3.92
C GLY A 418 5.93 37.48 -4.77
N ASN A 419 6.03 37.27 -6.08
CA ASN A 419 4.90 36.93 -6.95
C ASN A 419 5.16 35.80 -7.94
N GLY A 420 6.20 34.99 -7.73
CA GLY A 420 6.54 33.88 -8.62
C GLY A 420 5.38 32.90 -8.76
N ILE A 421 4.96 32.66 -10.00
CA ILE A 421 3.94 31.66 -10.33
C ILE A 421 4.63 30.30 -10.36
N THR A 422 4.64 29.61 -9.23
CA THR A 422 5.14 28.23 -9.15
C THR A 422 4.04 27.32 -8.63
N ASP A 423 4.00 26.09 -9.13
CA ASP A 423 3.15 25.01 -8.65
C ASP A 423 3.86 24.13 -7.63
N GLY A 424 5.12 24.41 -7.39
CA GLY A 424 5.96 23.81 -6.36
C GLY A 424 5.96 24.64 -5.08
N TRP A 425 7.16 25.08 -4.68
CA TRP A 425 7.35 25.87 -3.47
C TRP A 425 7.01 27.35 -3.65
N ALA A 426 6.40 27.97 -2.63
CA ALA A 426 6.16 29.40 -2.56
C ALA A 426 6.53 29.95 -1.19
N THR A 427 7.27 31.08 -1.16
CA THR A 427 7.68 31.75 0.06
C THR A 427 6.47 32.13 0.93
N GLY A 428 6.51 31.81 2.21
CA GLY A 428 5.45 32.15 3.17
C GLY A 428 4.15 31.35 3.02
N LYS A 429 4.13 30.31 2.20
CA LYS A 429 3.01 29.38 2.10
C LYS A 429 3.42 28.00 2.61
N PRO A 430 3.13 27.67 3.89
CA PRO A 430 3.33 26.33 4.41
C PRO A 430 2.59 25.29 3.55
N GLY A 431 3.19 24.11 3.40
CA GLY A 431 2.56 23.02 2.64
C GLY A 431 2.83 23.02 1.13
N THR A 432 3.71 23.89 0.63
CA THR A 432 4.12 23.87 -0.78
C THR A 432 5.35 22.99 -1.00
N ASN A 433 5.37 22.22 -2.10
CA ASN A 433 6.43 21.23 -2.39
C ASN A 433 7.73 21.89 -2.86
N PRO A 434 8.82 21.83 -2.07
CA PRO A 434 10.10 22.46 -2.43
C PRO A 434 11.04 21.54 -3.23
N TRP A 435 10.62 20.35 -3.69
CA TRP A 435 11.54 19.28 -4.10
C TRP A 435 11.34 18.73 -5.50
N GLY A 436 10.57 19.41 -6.33
CA GLY A 436 10.64 19.32 -7.79
C GLY A 436 9.79 18.26 -8.49
N TYR A 437 9.09 17.38 -7.78
CA TYR A 437 8.18 16.38 -8.35
C TYR A 437 6.89 16.27 -7.55
N ASN A 438 5.82 15.78 -8.21
CA ASN A 438 4.58 15.40 -7.52
C ASN A 438 4.08 14.04 -8.02
N VAL A 439 3.33 13.32 -7.20
CA VAL A 439 2.69 12.06 -7.62
C VAL A 439 1.53 12.37 -8.57
N ARG A 440 1.50 11.71 -9.74
CA ARG A 440 0.43 11.82 -10.73
C ARG A 440 -0.48 10.59 -10.74
N LYS A 441 0.03 9.43 -10.37
CA LYS A 441 -0.72 8.18 -10.30
C LYS A 441 -1.95 8.33 -9.39
N PHE A 442 -3.03 7.63 -9.69
CA PHE A 442 -4.34 7.67 -9.03
C PHE A 442 -5.18 8.93 -9.27
N LEU A 443 -4.67 9.97 -9.92
CA LEU A 443 -5.46 11.14 -10.24
C LEU A 443 -6.41 10.83 -11.41
N SER A 444 -7.68 11.21 -11.26
CA SER A 444 -8.68 11.07 -12.33
C SER A 444 -8.78 12.35 -13.16
N PRO A 445 -8.61 12.27 -14.47
CA PRO A 445 -8.82 13.44 -15.33
C PRO A 445 -10.29 13.83 -15.44
N SER A 446 -11.22 12.97 -14.99
CA SER A 446 -12.66 13.27 -14.96
C SER A 446 -13.08 14.17 -13.79
N TYR A 447 -12.19 14.41 -12.81
CA TYR A 447 -12.45 15.31 -11.70
C TYR A 447 -11.65 16.60 -11.83
N ASP A 448 -12.32 17.74 -11.75
CA ASP A 448 -11.70 19.06 -11.70
C ASP A 448 -11.78 19.64 -10.29
N ARG A 449 -10.66 19.59 -9.58
CA ARG A 449 -10.57 20.14 -8.21
C ARG A 449 -10.80 21.67 -8.20
N ASN A 450 -10.39 22.38 -9.25
CA ASN A 450 -10.53 23.82 -9.32
C ASN A 450 -12.00 24.24 -9.41
N ALA A 451 -12.76 23.55 -10.28
CA ALA A 451 -14.20 23.75 -10.43
C ALA A 451 -15.04 22.95 -9.43
N ASN A 452 -14.43 22.09 -8.61
CA ASN A 452 -15.09 21.11 -7.74
C ASN A 452 -16.18 20.31 -8.48
N SER A 453 -15.86 19.85 -9.68
CA SER A 453 -16.81 19.18 -10.58
C SER A 453 -16.26 17.87 -11.13
N GLY A 454 -17.16 16.97 -11.53
CA GLY A 454 -16.81 15.65 -12.06
C GLY A 454 -16.78 14.55 -11.00
N THR A 455 -16.24 13.38 -11.36
CA THR A 455 -16.18 12.20 -10.50
C THR A 455 -14.77 11.95 -9.98
N GLY A 456 -14.62 11.91 -8.66
CA GLY A 456 -13.36 11.66 -7.97
C GLY A 456 -13.19 10.22 -7.51
N THR A 457 -13.87 9.24 -8.14
CA THR A 457 -13.74 7.83 -7.76
C THR A 457 -12.29 7.38 -7.87
N ARG A 458 -11.82 6.71 -6.81
CA ARG A 458 -10.48 6.13 -6.73
C ARG A 458 -10.59 4.69 -6.28
N ASN A 459 -9.71 3.87 -6.82
CA ASN A 459 -9.62 2.46 -6.46
C ASN A 459 -8.21 2.19 -5.96
N PHE A 460 -8.11 1.57 -4.79
CA PHE A 460 -6.84 1.05 -4.31
C PHE A 460 -6.78 -0.45 -4.58
N PRO A 461 -5.97 -0.92 -5.54
CA PRO A 461 -5.85 -2.33 -5.82
C PRO A 461 -5.13 -3.03 -4.66
N LEU A 462 -5.81 -4.04 -4.09
CA LEU A 462 -5.19 -4.94 -3.11
C LEU A 462 -4.47 -6.10 -3.83
N PHE A 463 -5.08 -6.60 -4.91
CA PHE A 463 -4.49 -7.60 -5.80
C PHE A 463 -4.86 -7.27 -7.25
N ARG A 464 -3.90 -7.33 -8.15
CA ARG A 464 -4.10 -7.18 -9.60
C ARG A 464 -3.18 -8.11 -10.40
N LEU A 465 -3.57 -8.44 -11.61
CA LEU A 465 -2.90 -9.46 -12.42
C LEU A 465 -1.42 -9.15 -12.69
N ALA A 466 -1.04 -7.89 -12.90
CA ALA A 466 0.35 -7.53 -13.11
C ALA A 466 1.24 -7.92 -11.92
N GLU A 467 0.76 -7.77 -10.67
CA GLU A 467 1.48 -8.27 -9.50
C GLU A 467 1.66 -9.78 -9.56
N ILE A 468 0.61 -10.52 -9.96
CA ILE A 468 0.66 -11.99 -10.04
C ILE A 468 1.67 -12.46 -11.09
N TYR A 469 1.73 -11.77 -12.24
CA TYR A 469 2.75 -12.05 -13.27
C TYR A 469 4.17 -11.82 -12.72
N LEU A 470 4.37 -10.71 -12.00
CA LEU A 470 5.66 -10.39 -11.39
C LEU A 470 6.01 -11.34 -10.24
N ASN A 471 5.02 -11.80 -9.46
CA ASN A 471 5.21 -12.81 -8.42
C ASN A 471 5.66 -14.16 -9.02
N TYR A 472 5.05 -14.57 -10.13
CA TYR A 472 5.45 -15.79 -10.86
C TYR A 472 6.88 -15.67 -11.40
N ALA A 473 7.17 -14.56 -12.09
CA ALA A 473 8.49 -14.34 -12.70
C ALA A 473 9.61 -14.30 -11.63
N GLU A 474 9.36 -13.64 -10.50
CA GLU A 474 10.28 -13.60 -9.36
C GLU A 474 10.51 -15.01 -8.79
N ALA A 475 9.43 -15.72 -8.48
CA ALA A 475 9.52 -17.02 -7.86
C ALA A 475 10.22 -18.05 -8.76
N MET A 476 9.93 -18.04 -10.08
CA MET A 476 10.61 -18.91 -11.03
C MET A 476 12.08 -18.54 -11.20
N ASN A 477 12.42 -17.24 -11.30
CA ASN A 477 13.82 -16.82 -11.38
C ASN A 477 14.62 -17.26 -10.15
N GLU A 478 14.03 -17.20 -8.96
CA GLU A 478 14.70 -17.63 -7.72
C GLU A 478 14.74 -19.15 -7.56
N TYR A 479 13.80 -19.88 -8.16
CA TYR A 479 13.81 -21.32 -8.16
C TYR A 479 14.82 -21.88 -9.17
N LEU A 480 14.87 -21.34 -10.39
CA LEU A 480 15.76 -21.81 -11.47
C LEU A 480 17.21 -21.34 -11.24
N ASP A 481 18.16 -21.99 -11.91
CA ASP A 481 19.57 -21.60 -11.87
C ASP A 481 19.86 -20.44 -12.85
N ALA A 482 19.06 -20.31 -13.91
CA ALA A 482 19.04 -19.19 -14.84
C ALA A 482 17.58 -18.95 -15.30
N PRO A 483 17.21 -17.73 -15.74
CA PRO A 483 15.87 -17.46 -16.24
C PRO A 483 15.59 -18.27 -17.51
N ASP A 484 14.40 -18.82 -17.58
CA ASP A 484 13.89 -19.57 -18.73
C ASP A 484 12.75 -18.79 -19.44
N PRO A 485 12.19 -19.30 -20.55
CA PRO A 485 11.10 -18.65 -21.26
C PRO A 485 9.90 -18.28 -20.40
N SER A 486 9.61 -19.02 -19.33
CA SER A 486 8.45 -18.75 -18.46
C SER A 486 8.65 -17.48 -17.64
N VAL A 487 9.88 -17.17 -17.21
CA VAL A 487 10.24 -15.93 -16.51
C VAL A 487 10.03 -14.74 -17.45
N TYR A 488 10.56 -14.82 -18.67
CA TYR A 488 10.44 -13.73 -19.65
C TYR A 488 9.00 -13.50 -20.09
N GLN A 489 8.23 -14.56 -20.27
CA GLN A 489 6.84 -14.49 -20.77
C GLN A 489 6.00 -13.52 -19.93
N TYR A 490 5.92 -13.74 -18.63
CA TYR A 490 5.04 -12.95 -17.78
C TYR A 490 5.59 -11.55 -17.49
N LEU A 491 6.91 -11.41 -17.41
CA LEU A 491 7.56 -10.12 -17.28
C LEU A 491 7.32 -9.25 -18.53
N ASN A 492 7.44 -9.84 -19.72
CA ASN A 492 7.22 -9.16 -20.99
C ASN A 492 5.75 -8.79 -21.24
N LEU A 493 4.79 -9.55 -20.72
CA LEU A 493 3.37 -9.15 -20.78
C LEU A 493 3.14 -7.82 -20.06
N VAL A 494 3.73 -7.62 -18.87
CA VAL A 494 3.63 -6.36 -18.12
C VAL A 494 4.28 -5.21 -18.91
N ARG A 495 5.44 -5.44 -19.49
CA ARG A 495 6.18 -4.45 -20.30
C ARG A 495 5.44 -4.09 -21.59
N ASN A 496 4.90 -5.07 -22.30
CA ASN A 496 4.21 -4.87 -23.57
C ASN A 496 2.94 -4.03 -23.43
N ARG A 497 2.21 -4.12 -22.30
CA ARG A 497 1.05 -3.28 -22.04
C ARG A 497 1.34 -1.77 -22.21
N VAL A 498 2.56 -1.37 -21.90
CA VAL A 498 3.03 0.03 -21.98
C VAL A 498 4.03 0.25 -23.11
N ALA A 499 4.06 -0.64 -24.10
CA ALA A 499 4.94 -0.57 -25.27
C ALA A 499 6.45 -0.52 -24.94
N MET A 500 6.87 -1.11 -23.80
CA MET A 500 8.28 -1.33 -23.48
C MET A 500 8.80 -2.58 -24.19
N PRO A 501 10.08 -2.61 -24.63
CA PRO A 501 10.65 -3.75 -25.32
C PRO A 501 10.73 -5.01 -24.44
N ASN A 502 10.68 -6.15 -25.10
CA ASN A 502 10.85 -7.45 -24.46
C ASN A 502 12.25 -7.65 -23.90
N LEU A 503 12.36 -8.29 -22.76
CA LEU A 503 13.58 -8.85 -22.21
C LEU A 503 13.85 -10.24 -22.84
N PRO A 504 15.11 -10.68 -22.98
CA PRO A 504 16.34 -10.00 -22.52
C PRO A 504 16.79 -8.88 -23.49
N ILE A 505 17.36 -7.81 -22.94
CA ILE A 505 17.95 -6.70 -23.71
C ILE A 505 19.46 -6.66 -23.49
N LEU A 506 19.91 -6.85 -22.24
CA LEU A 506 21.31 -6.89 -21.86
C LEU A 506 21.77 -8.32 -21.64
N ALA A 507 23.05 -8.61 -21.86
CA ALA A 507 23.63 -9.93 -21.58
C ALA A 507 23.39 -10.36 -20.10
N ALA A 508 23.40 -9.43 -19.17
CA ALA A 508 23.11 -9.68 -17.75
C ALA A 508 21.69 -10.23 -17.51
N ASP A 509 20.72 -9.90 -18.37
CA ASP A 509 19.34 -10.37 -18.25
C ASP A 509 19.21 -11.89 -18.41
N ASN A 510 20.22 -12.56 -18.97
CA ASN A 510 20.28 -14.02 -19.09
C ASN A 510 20.87 -14.72 -17.86
N THR A 511 21.22 -13.97 -16.82
CA THR A 511 21.69 -14.53 -15.55
C THR A 511 20.64 -14.40 -14.45
N LYS A 512 20.63 -15.32 -13.50
CA LYS A 512 19.74 -15.26 -12.33
C LYS A 512 19.83 -13.93 -11.59
N ALA A 513 21.04 -13.44 -11.34
CA ALA A 513 21.27 -12.19 -10.62
C ALA A 513 20.84 -10.95 -11.43
N GLY A 514 21.17 -10.90 -12.71
CA GLY A 514 20.75 -9.80 -13.58
C GLY A 514 19.25 -9.75 -13.76
N MET A 515 18.61 -10.91 -13.97
CA MET A 515 17.15 -11.00 -14.08
C MET A 515 16.45 -10.65 -12.74
N ARG A 516 17.01 -11.03 -11.58
CA ARG A 516 16.54 -10.57 -10.26
C ARG A 516 16.50 -9.04 -10.20
N ASN A 517 17.56 -8.36 -10.61
CA ASN A 517 17.60 -6.91 -10.63
C ASN A 517 16.53 -6.31 -11.56
N ARG A 518 16.32 -6.92 -12.73
CA ARG A 518 15.27 -6.51 -13.66
C ARG A 518 13.88 -6.66 -13.05
N ILE A 519 13.58 -7.82 -12.46
CA ILE A 519 12.29 -8.09 -11.82
C ILE A 519 12.05 -7.13 -10.65
N GLN A 520 13.05 -6.90 -9.81
CA GLN A 520 12.96 -5.96 -8.69
C GLN A 520 12.69 -4.53 -9.17
N ASN A 521 13.34 -4.09 -10.26
CA ASN A 521 13.09 -2.79 -10.85
C ASN A 521 11.71 -2.72 -11.54
N GLU A 522 11.31 -3.77 -12.27
CA GLU A 522 9.99 -3.84 -12.90
C GLU A 522 8.87 -3.76 -11.85
N ARG A 523 9.01 -4.47 -10.71
CA ARG A 523 8.08 -4.35 -9.59
C ARG A 523 8.06 -2.94 -9.02
N ARG A 524 9.21 -2.30 -8.85
CA ARG A 524 9.33 -0.92 -8.34
C ARG A 524 8.59 0.08 -9.22
N VAL A 525 8.70 -0.04 -10.55
CA VAL A 525 8.06 0.85 -11.52
C VAL A 525 6.58 0.52 -11.70
N GLU A 526 6.25 -0.76 -11.87
CA GLU A 526 4.90 -1.22 -12.12
C GLU A 526 3.97 -0.99 -10.91
N LEU A 527 4.43 -1.36 -9.72
CA LEU A 527 3.66 -1.28 -8.48
C LEU A 527 3.94 0.00 -7.68
N ALA A 528 4.48 1.02 -8.35
CA ALA A 528 4.82 2.31 -7.76
C ALA A 528 3.63 2.91 -6.98
N PHE A 529 3.89 3.37 -5.77
CA PHE A 529 2.91 4.01 -4.87
C PHE A 529 1.71 3.13 -4.47
N GLU A 530 1.76 1.81 -4.74
CA GLU A 530 0.78 0.83 -4.28
C GLU A 530 1.20 0.16 -2.96
N SER A 531 2.14 0.76 -2.23
CA SER A 531 2.69 0.30 -0.94
C SER A 531 3.44 -1.04 -0.97
N HIS A 532 3.76 -1.56 -2.16
CA HIS A 532 4.55 -2.78 -2.29
C HIS A 532 6.01 -2.57 -1.89
N ARG A 533 6.62 -1.43 -2.28
CA ARG A 533 8.06 -1.18 -2.12
C ARG A 533 8.53 -1.32 -0.68
N PHE A 534 7.78 -0.82 0.30
CA PHE A 534 8.12 -0.91 1.72
C PHE A 534 8.34 -2.37 2.18
N TRP A 535 7.51 -3.27 1.70
CA TRP A 535 7.60 -4.69 2.02
C TRP A 535 8.60 -5.43 1.15
N ASP A 536 8.69 -5.10 -0.11
CA ASP A 536 9.60 -5.72 -1.09
C ASP A 536 11.07 -5.54 -0.69
N VAL A 537 11.50 -4.31 -0.34
CA VAL A 537 12.89 -4.07 0.07
C VAL A 537 13.25 -4.78 1.37
N ARG A 538 12.28 -4.99 2.26
CA ARG A 538 12.47 -5.73 3.51
C ARG A 538 12.54 -7.23 3.27
N ARG A 539 11.58 -7.80 2.54
CA ARG A 539 11.57 -9.24 2.27
C ARG A 539 12.78 -9.71 1.42
N TRP A 540 13.31 -8.84 0.56
CA TRP A 540 14.54 -9.09 -0.20
C TRP A 540 15.83 -8.84 0.60
N LEU A 541 15.74 -8.31 1.81
CA LEU A 541 16.88 -7.88 2.66
C LEU A 541 17.77 -6.81 2.01
N ILE A 542 17.22 -5.95 1.16
CA ILE A 542 17.95 -4.84 0.51
C ILE A 542 17.65 -3.47 1.13
N ALA A 543 16.74 -3.37 2.09
CA ALA A 543 16.37 -2.09 2.73
C ALA A 543 17.59 -1.39 3.35
N LYS A 544 18.54 -2.13 3.93
CA LYS A 544 19.79 -1.58 4.47
C LYS A 544 20.65 -0.88 3.38
N THR A 545 20.47 -1.26 2.12
CA THR A 545 21.19 -0.65 0.98
C THR A 545 20.42 0.52 0.37
N VAL A 546 19.09 0.39 0.24
CA VAL A 546 18.27 1.37 -0.51
C VAL A 546 17.58 2.39 0.39
N ASP A 547 17.26 2.05 1.63
CA ASP A 547 16.61 2.94 2.62
C ASP A 547 17.60 3.55 3.63
N ASN A 548 18.89 3.24 3.54
CA ASN A 548 19.96 3.79 4.39
C ASN A 548 20.87 4.76 3.62
N VAL A 549 20.34 5.36 2.57
CA VAL A 549 21.02 6.36 1.74
C VAL A 549 20.24 7.67 1.76
N PRO A 550 20.88 8.82 1.47
CA PRO A 550 20.18 10.08 1.41
C PRO A 550 19.03 10.07 0.41
N ALA A 551 17.87 10.57 0.83
CA ALA A 551 16.76 10.85 -0.05
C ALA A 551 17.09 12.09 -0.89
N LEU A 552 16.98 11.98 -2.22
CA LEU A 552 17.36 13.03 -3.16
C LEU A 552 16.14 13.62 -3.87
N GLY A 553 16.15 14.94 -4.09
CA GLY A 553 15.17 15.66 -4.89
C GLY A 553 15.84 16.69 -5.78
N LEU A 554 15.04 17.52 -6.46
CA LEU A 554 15.52 18.64 -7.26
C LEU A 554 15.49 19.95 -6.47
N ASN A 555 16.34 20.90 -6.81
CA ASN A 555 16.44 22.20 -6.15
C ASN A 555 15.31 23.15 -6.57
N ALA A 556 14.10 22.91 -6.10
CA ALA A 556 12.97 23.82 -6.32
C ALA A 556 12.89 24.96 -5.28
N ARG A 557 13.87 25.04 -4.36
CA ARG A 557 14.01 26.10 -3.34
C ARG A 557 15.44 26.66 -3.35
N PRO A 558 15.87 27.28 -4.45
CA PRO A 558 17.24 27.79 -4.54
C PRO A 558 17.46 28.95 -3.56
N SER A 559 18.69 29.07 -3.04
CA SER A 559 19.13 30.24 -2.30
C SER A 559 19.35 31.44 -3.24
N ALA A 560 19.35 32.65 -2.67
CA ALA A 560 19.64 33.86 -3.43
C ALA A 560 21.05 33.82 -4.08
N ALA A 561 22.02 33.19 -3.40
CA ALA A 561 23.36 33.02 -3.91
C ALA A 561 23.39 32.08 -5.14
N GLU A 562 22.64 30.97 -5.11
CA GLU A 562 22.51 30.06 -6.26
C GLU A 562 21.88 30.73 -7.46
N LEU A 563 20.81 31.52 -7.26
CA LEU A 563 20.19 32.28 -8.35
C LEU A 563 21.17 33.31 -8.93
N SER A 564 21.86 34.06 -8.07
CA SER A 564 22.83 35.06 -8.51
C SER A 564 24.02 34.44 -9.27
N SER A 565 24.38 33.21 -8.94
CA SER A 565 25.49 32.50 -9.64
C SER A 565 25.20 32.16 -11.10
N THR A 566 23.92 32.21 -11.51
CA THR A 566 23.52 31.97 -12.90
C THR A 566 23.88 33.12 -13.86
N GLY A 567 24.18 34.30 -13.33
CA GLY A 567 24.37 35.52 -14.13
C GLY A 567 23.09 36.03 -14.81
N LEU A 568 21.94 35.45 -14.52
CA LEU A 568 20.63 35.83 -15.03
C LEU A 568 19.89 36.74 -14.02
N ASP A 569 18.83 37.41 -14.47
CA ASP A 569 17.94 38.11 -13.54
C ASP A 569 17.35 37.12 -12.54
N VAL A 570 17.68 37.30 -11.27
CA VAL A 570 17.26 36.41 -10.15
C VAL A 570 15.75 36.30 -9.99
N SER A 571 14.98 37.25 -10.55
CA SER A 571 13.52 37.22 -10.57
C SER A 571 12.94 36.48 -11.78
N SER A 572 13.78 36.03 -12.72
CA SER A 572 13.36 35.37 -13.95
C SER A 572 13.12 33.87 -13.79
N GLU A 573 12.19 33.33 -14.57
CA GLU A 573 11.99 31.88 -14.68
C GLU A 573 13.28 31.18 -15.16
N ALA A 574 14.05 31.81 -16.05
CA ALA A 574 15.29 31.25 -16.57
C ALA A 574 16.33 31.02 -15.48
N ALA A 575 16.50 31.94 -14.52
CA ALA A 575 17.40 31.77 -13.39
C ALA A 575 16.95 30.61 -12.50
N GLY A 576 15.64 30.52 -12.19
CA GLY A 576 15.06 29.42 -11.41
C GLY A 576 15.30 28.07 -12.08
N VAL A 577 15.00 27.96 -13.37
CA VAL A 577 15.18 26.72 -14.15
C VAL A 577 16.67 26.30 -14.25
N ALA A 578 17.58 27.26 -14.37
CA ALA A 578 19.02 26.98 -14.46
C ALA A 578 19.58 26.24 -13.24
N VAL A 579 19.02 26.45 -12.05
CA VAL A 579 19.44 25.79 -10.81
C VAL A 579 18.52 24.65 -10.37
N PHE A 580 17.31 24.55 -10.96
CA PHE A 580 16.27 23.59 -10.58
C PHE A 580 16.71 22.14 -10.70
N TYR A 581 17.41 21.77 -11.77
CA TYR A 581 17.79 20.39 -12.05
C TYR A 581 19.01 19.90 -11.21
N LYS A 582 19.52 20.74 -10.34
CA LYS A 582 20.55 20.34 -9.37
C LYS A 582 19.94 19.41 -8.32
N THR A 583 20.51 18.24 -8.16
CA THR A 583 20.11 17.28 -7.12
C THR A 583 20.52 17.80 -5.74
N VAL A 584 19.59 17.72 -4.79
CA VAL A 584 19.78 18.12 -3.38
C VAL A 584 19.38 16.98 -2.44
N VAL A 585 20.02 16.95 -1.26
CA VAL A 585 19.66 15.99 -0.19
C VAL A 585 18.47 16.54 0.57
N LEU A 586 17.37 15.77 0.60
CA LEU A 586 16.16 16.10 1.36
C LEU A 586 16.26 15.60 2.80
N GLN A 587 16.78 14.39 2.99
CA GLN A 587 16.87 13.73 4.27
C GLN A 587 17.97 12.66 4.26
N ASN A 588 18.76 12.63 5.33
CA ASN A 588 19.59 11.47 5.63
C ASN A 588 18.75 10.41 6.33
N ARG A 589 18.85 9.16 5.89
CA ARG A 589 18.05 8.05 6.38
C ARG A 589 18.88 7.05 7.16
N VAL A 590 18.25 6.34 8.08
CA VAL A 590 18.87 5.34 8.95
C VAL A 590 18.06 4.05 8.93
N PHE A 591 18.70 2.95 8.51
CA PHE A 591 18.13 1.62 8.55
C PHE A 591 19.08 0.64 9.24
N ALA A 592 18.66 0.03 10.33
CA ALA A 592 19.40 -1.00 11.06
C ALA A 592 18.76 -2.39 10.87
N ASP A 593 19.52 -3.44 11.14
CA ASP A 593 19.06 -4.83 10.94
C ASP A 593 17.76 -5.18 11.70
N LYS A 594 17.54 -4.57 12.87
CA LYS A 594 16.28 -4.72 13.62
C LYS A 594 15.04 -4.20 12.88
N HIS A 595 15.22 -3.28 11.90
CA HIS A 595 14.13 -2.63 11.19
C HIS A 595 13.49 -3.49 10.08
N TYR A 596 14.01 -4.70 9.83
CA TYR A 596 13.40 -5.62 8.86
C TYR A 596 12.03 -6.13 9.31
N LEU A 597 11.85 -6.40 10.60
CA LEU A 597 10.54 -6.71 11.20
C LEU A 597 10.19 -5.70 12.29
N MET A 598 8.91 -5.50 12.48
CA MET A 598 8.39 -4.60 13.51
C MET A 598 8.51 -5.25 14.89
N PRO A 599 8.72 -4.43 15.96
CA PRO A 599 8.71 -4.94 17.32
C PRO A 599 7.29 -5.37 17.73
N ILE A 600 7.20 -6.42 18.51
CA ILE A 600 5.99 -6.71 19.29
C ILE A 600 5.80 -5.50 20.24
N PRO A 601 4.60 -4.90 20.33
CA PRO A 601 4.39 -3.76 21.21
C PRO A 601 4.73 -4.08 22.67
N GLN A 602 5.45 -3.20 23.36
CA GLN A 602 5.87 -3.43 24.74
C GLN A 602 4.68 -3.69 25.65
N ALA A 603 3.60 -2.94 25.47
CA ALA A 603 2.39 -3.12 26.26
C ALA A 603 1.74 -4.51 26.13
N GLU A 604 1.96 -5.23 25.03
CA GLU A 604 1.47 -6.60 24.87
C GLU A 604 2.42 -7.60 25.54
N ILE A 605 3.73 -7.40 25.47
CA ILE A 605 4.73 -8.22 26.20
C ILE A 605 4.54 -8.08 27.71
N ASP A 606 4.24 -6.88 28.21
CA ASP A 606 4.02 -6.63 29.62
C ASP A 606 2.76 -7.33 30.16
N LYS A 607 1.75 -7.54 29.31
CA LYS A 607 0.51 -8.25 29.65
C LYS A 607 0.65 -9.77 29.51
N ASP A 608 1.41 -10.22 28.51
CA ASP A 608 1.56 -11.63 28.18
C ASP A 608 3.03 -12.05 28.28
N PRO A 609 3.42 -12.70 29.40
CA PRO A 609 4.80 -13.13 29.63
C PRO A 609 5.27 -14.21 28.64
N ASN A 610 4.39 -14.87 27.88
CA ASN A 610 4.76 -15.87 26.88
C ASN A 610 5.19 -15.26 25.55
N LEU A 611 4.89 -13.98 25.32
CA LEU A 611 5.36 -13.28 24.13
C LEU A 611 6.86 -12.98 24.22
N VAL A 612 7.57 -13.27 23.14
CA VAL A 612 8.99 -12.94 22.98
C VAL A 612 9.16 -11.89 21.91
N GLN A 613 10.17 -11.05 22.05
CA GLN A 613 10.43 -9.92 21.13
C GLN A 613 11.10 -10.39 19.83
N ASN A 614 10.97 -9.60 18.77
CA ASN A 614 11.73 -9.78 17.53
C ASN A 614 13.20 -9.34 17.72
N TYR A 615 14.07 -9.83 16.83
CA TYR A 615 15.50 -9.55 16.84
C TYR A 615 15.81 -8.05 16.92
N GLY A 616 16.67 -7.69 17.87
CA GLY A 616 17.22 -6.33 18.03
C GLY A 616 16.31 -5.30 18.71
N TRP A 617 15.13 -5.70 19.17
CA TRP A 617 14.17 -4.83 19.86
C TRP A 617 14.14 -5.02 21.38
#